data_ca2c692329504570ec4c6db3efbbb4c2
#
_entry.id   ca2c692329504570ec4c6db3efbbb4c2
#
_cell.length_a   1.000
_cell.length_b   1.000
_cell.length_c   1.000
_cell.angle_alpha   90.00
_cell.angle_beta   90.00
_cell.angle_gamma   90.00
#
_symmetry.space_group_name_H-M   'P 1'
#
loop_
_entity.id
_entity.type
_entity.pdbx_description
1 polymer ?
#
loop_
_entity_poly.entity_id
_entity_poly.type
_entity_poly.pdbx_seq_one_letter_code
_entity_poly.pdbx_strand_id
1 'polypeptide(L)'
;MAKSSLLSGFFCFLVLFHCSVAYSGRQQREQQGQRGQRQQGECQLNNLNAQEPQHRIQAEAGVTEFWDYNDDQFQCAGVAACRHIIQPRGLFLPTYTNAPHLIYIVQGRGFQGVMMSGCPETFQSSQQSEGGGGRREGAGQRFRDQHQKIRHFREGDVIAIPAGVAHWCYNDGDSELVVVTVEDLGNNQNQLDNNPRKFFLAGNPRQQGQGQQQQQREFHRRGGREEHNFGNVFSGFDTEVLAEAFGVDREMARKLQGQDDNRGHIIRVEGDLQVLRPPRSREEQEQQERGSEYHANGLEETICSARLHENINDPSRADIFNPRAGRLTTVNGFNLPILNFLRLSAERGVLYRNAMMAPLWKINAHAVLYATRGEAQVQIVDHRGQSVFNDRIREGQLVVIPQNFVVTKQAGNEGFEWVAFTTHENAMFSTLAGRTSALRAMPVDVLANAYQMSRDEARRLKLSKEETVMMESRSRSGRRDVA
;
A
#
# COMPACT_ATOMS: atom_id res chain seq x y z
N MET A 1 -6.68 -56.59 -34.44
CA MET A 1 -6.45 -55.16 -34.78
C MET A 1 -6.89 -54.17 -33.68
N ALA A 2 -7.40 -54.60 -32.54
CA ALA A 2 -7.88 -53.69 -31.48
C ALA A 2 -6.82 -53.29 -30.38
N LYS A 3 -5.67 -53.93 -30.33
CA LYS A 3 -4.62 -53.63 -29.32
C LYS A 3 -3.66 -52.50 -29.70
N SER A 4 -3.55 -52.15 -30.99
CA SER A 4 -2.68 -51.10 -31.49
C SER A 4 -3.25 -49.68 -31.29
N SER A 5 -4.56 -49.55 -31.31
CA SER A 5 -5.26 -48.28 -31.16
C SER A 5 -5.24 -47.76 -29.71
N LEU A 6 -5.29 -48.65 -28.72
CA LEU A 6 -5.23 -48.29 -27.29
C LEU A 6 -3.85 -47.78 -26.84
N LEU A 7 -2.76 -48.36 -27.38
CA LEU A 7 -1.39 -47.89 -27.07
C LEU A 7 -1.12 -46.52 -27.69
N SER A 8 -1.62 -46.23 -28.89
CA SER A 8 -1.44 -44.93 -29.53
C SER A 8 -2.22 -43.84 -28.83
N GLY A 9 -3.43 -44.11 -28.33
CA GLY A 9 -4.20 -43.16 -27.54
C GLY A 9 -3.55 -42.82 -26.18
N PHE A 10 -2.97 -43.83 -25.55
CA PHE A 10 -2.28 -43.62 -24.25
C PHE A 10 -0.99 -42.83 -24.42
N PHE A 11 -0.26 -43.05 -25.50
CA PHE A 11 0.96 -42.28 -25.79
C PHE A 11 0.68 -40.81 -26.12
N CYS A 12 -0.39 -40.54 -26.90
CA CYS A 12 -0.85 -39.18 -27.16
C CYS A 12 -1.31 -38.45 -25.85
N PHE A 13 -1.99 -39.16 -24.95
CA PHE A 13 -2.43 -38.59 -23.68
C PHE A 13 -1.25 -38.26 -22.75
N LEU A 14 -0.24 -39.13 -22.69
CA LEU A 14 0.99 -38.90 -21.93
C LEU A 14 1.81 -37.74 -22.50
N VAL A 15 1.91 -37.60 -23.82
CA VAL A 15 2.62 -36.48 -24.44
C VAL A 15 1.88 -35.17 -24.22
N LEU A 16 0.55 -35.13 -24.31
CA LEU A 16 -0.25 -33.95 -24.02
C LEU A 16 -0.18 -33.57 -22.53
N PHE A 17 -0.17 -34.56 -21.63
CA PHE A 17 -0.03 -34.30 -20.20
C PHE A 17 1.36 -33.77 -19.86
N HIS A 18 2.43 -34.30 -20.44
CA HIS A 18 3.79 -33.78 -20.26
C HIS A 18 3.97 -32.38 -20.87
N CYS A 19 3.34 -32.09 -22.02
CA CYS A 19 3.35 -30.76 -22.61
C CYS A 19 2.59 -29.74 -21.76
N SER A 20 1.44 -30.10 -21.17
CA SER A 20 0.68 -29.20 -20.29
C SER A 20 1.39 -28.93 -18.97
N VAL A 21 2.04 -29.94 -18.37
CA VAL A 21 2.83 -29.74 -17.15
C VAL A 21 4.10 -28.94 -17.44
N ALA A 22 4.78 -29.18 -18.58
CA ALA A 22 5.94 -28.39 -18.98
C ALA A 22 5.56 -26.93 -19.32
N TYR A 23 4.39 -26.72 -19.95
CA TYR A 23 3.89 -25.37 -20.23
C TYR A 23 3.51 -24.60 -18.95
N SER A 24 2.81 -25.26 -18.03
CA SER A 24 2.49 -24.68 -16.71
C SER A 24 3.74 -24.37 -15.87
N GLY A 25 4.72 -25.28 -15.85
CA GLY A 25 5.99 -25.04 -15.16
C GLY A 25 6.86 -23.96 -15.81
N ARG A 26 6.71 -23.76 -17.13
CA ARG A 26 7.43 -22.71 -17.85
C ARG A 26 6.81 -21.33 -17.60
N GLN A 27 5.48 -21.22 -17.56
CA GLN A 27 4.81 -19.98 -17.19
C GLN A 27 5.10 -19.54 -15.75
N GLN A 28 5.16 -20.48 -14.79
CA GLN A 28 5.54 -20.15 -13.41
C GLN A 28 7.02 -19.75 -13.30
N ARG A 29 7.92 -20.37 -14.06
CA ARG A 29 9.34 -19.97 -14.12
C ARG A 29 9.55 -18.65 -14.85
N GLU A 30 8.78 -18.36 -15.91
CA GLU A 30 8.87 -17.09 -16.63
C GLU A 30 8.30 -15.93 -15.81
N GLN A 31 7.24 -16.15 -15.01
CA GLN A 31 6.72 -15.13 -14.09
C GLN A 31 7.67 -14.85 -12.92
N GLN A 32 8.36 -15.85 -12.38
CA GLN A 32 9.43 -15.65 -11.40
C GLN A 32 10.70 -15.06 -12.03
N GLY A 33 11.02 -15.41 -13.27
CA GLY A 33 12.18 -14.90 -14.00
C GLY A 33 12.05 -13.45 -14.44
N GLN A 34 10.84 -12.97 -14.77
CA GLN A 34 10.63 -11.58 -15.20
C GLN A 34 10.79 -10.57 -14.04
N ARG A 35 10.40 -10.93 -12.81
CA ARG A 35 10.68 -10.06 -11.63
C ARG A 35 12.19 -10.01 -11.34
N GLY A 36 12.91 -11.12 -11.52
CA GLY A 36 14.37 -11.19 -11.32
C GLY A 36 15.20 -10.49 -12.41
N GLN A 37 14.72 -10.43 -13.65
CA GLN A 37 15.46 -9.79 -14.74
C GLN A 37 15.32 -8.27 -14.79
N ARG A 38 14.20 -7.70 -14.28
CA ARG A 38 14.03 -6.24 -14.19
C ARG A 38 14.77 -5.62 -12.98
N GLN A 39 15.10 -6.41 -11.95
CA GLN A 39 15.79 -5.98 -10.74
C GLN A 39 17.30 -6.28 -10.71
N GLN A 40 17.94 -6.58 -11.83
CA GLN A 40 19.41 -6.79 -11.88
C GLN A 40 20.24 -5.48 -11.82
N GLY A 41 19.69 -4.38 -11.31
CA GLY A 41 20.46 -3.31 -10.71
C GLY A 41 21.02 -3.82 -9.37
N GLU A 42 22.31 -3.66 -9.14
CA GLU A 42 23.00 -4.14 -7.96
C GLU A 42 22.35 -3.59 -6.66
N CYS A 43 21.57 -4.42 -5.97
CA CYS A 43 21.02 -4.10 -4.65
C CYS A 43 22.12 -4.19 -3.59
N GLN A 44 23.23 -3.46 -3.77
CA GLN A 44 24.36 -3.39 -2.85
C GLN A 44 24.16 -2.24 -1.86
N LEU A 45 23.34 -2.48 -0.84
CA LEU A 45 23.10 -1.50 0.21
C LEU A 45 24.14 -1.62 1.32
N ASN A 46 25.08 -0.69 1.34
CA ASN A 46 26.10 -0.61 2.40
C ASN A 46 25.61 0.26 3.58
N ASN A 47 24.63 1.14 3.35
CA ASN A 47 24.06 2.01 4.37
C ASN A 47 22.59 2.31 4.03
N LEU A 48 21.70 2.13 5.00
CA LEU A 48 20.31 2.49 4.95
C LEU A 48 20.07 3.73 5.81
N ASN A 49 19.12 4.55 5.44
CA ASN A 49 18.80 5.78 6.18
C ASN A 49 17.30 5.84 6.49
N ALA A 50 16.96 6.20 7.72
CA ALA A 50 15.62 6.64 8.07
C ALA A 50 15.43 8.08 7.57
N GLN A 51 14.49 8.29 6.66
CA GLN A 51 14.35 9.55 5.94
C GLN A 51 12.99 10.18 6.17
N GLU A 52 13.00 11.50 6.31
CA GLU A 52 11.81 12.32 6.12
C GLU A 52 11.60 12.60 4.62
N PRO A 53 10.41 13.01 4.17
CA PRO A 53 10.19 13.39 2.78
C PRO A 53 11.12 14.54 2.37
N GLN A 54 11.77 14.41 1.21
CA GLN A 54 12.73 15.41 0.71
C GLN A 54 12.09 16.44 -0.22
N HIS A 55 10.99 16.08 -0.88
CA HIS A 55 10.30 16.94 -1.84
C HIS A 55 8.86 17.16 -1.40
N ARG A 56 8.32 18.34 -1.73
CA ARG A 56 6.93 18.66 -1.43
C ARG A 56 6.29 19.47 -2.54
N ILE A 57 5.04 19.18 -2.83
CA ILE A 57 4.20 19.92 -3.76
C ILE A 57 3.02 20.50 -2.99
N GLN A 58 2.94 21.83 -2.95
CA GLN A 58 1.84 22.54 -2.31
C GLN A 58 0.63 22.55 -3.23
N ALA A 59 -0.58 22.44 -2.70
CA ALA A 59 -1.86 22.59 -3.38
C ALA A 59 -2.79 23.52 -2.59
N GLU A 60 -3.94 23.89 -3.16
CA GLU A 60 -4.88 24.82 -2.55
C GLU A 60 -5.33 24.36 -1.15
N ALA A 61 -5.64 23.07 -0.99
CA ALA A 61 -6.19 22.52 0.24
C ALA A 61 -5.32 21.39 0.82
N GLY A 62 -4.00 21.45 0.61
CA GLY A 62 -3.11 20.45 1.18
C GLY A 62 -1.73 20.44 0.57
N VAL A 63 -0.95 19.43 0.91
CA VAL A 63 0.41 19.23 0.43
C VAL A 63 0.67 17.75 0.18
N THR A 64 1.44 17.45 -0.86
CA THR A 64 2.00 16.12 -1.08
C THR A 64 3.50 16.17 -0.90
N GLU A 65 4.00 15.28 -0.08
CA GLU A 65 5.41 15.12 0.23
C GLU A 65 5.91 13.79 -0.30
N PHE A 66 7.13 13.76 -0.84
CA PHE A 66 7.70 12.60 -1.51
C PHE A 66 9.05 12.24 -0.91
N TRP A 67 9.29 10.94 -0.75
CA TRP A 67 10.63 10.41 -0.57
C TRP A 67 11.30 10.29 -1.94
N ASP A 68 12.62 10.51 -1.98
CA ASP A 68 13.37 10.39 -3.24
C ASP A 68 13.44 8.92 -3.67
N TYR A 69 12.63 8.57 -4.66
CA TYR A 69 12.59 7.22 -5.21
C TYR A 69 13.89 6.81 -5.94
N ASN A 70 14.81 7.76 -6.23
CA ASN A 70 16.13 7.47 -6.79
C ASN A 70 17.16 7.07 -5.72
N ASP A 71 16.83 7.19 -4.43
CA ASP A 71 17.68 6.66 -3.37
C ASP A 71 17.82 5.14 -3.50
N ASP A 72 19.04 4.64 -3.26
CA ASP A 72 19.41 3.24 -3.48
C ASP A 72 18.49 2.24 -2.78
N GLN A 73 17.98 2.57 -1.58
CA GLN A 73 17.10 1.67 -0.84
C GLN A 73 15.71 1.54 -1.50
N PHE A 74 15.17 2.61 -2.09
CA PHE A 74 13.92 2.58 -2.84
C PHE A 74 14.09 1.86 -4.17
N GLN A 75 15.19 2.14 -4.87
CA GLN A 75 15.53 1.46 -6.13
C GLN A 75 15.72 -0.05 -5.92
N CYS A 76 16.41 -0.46 -4.85
CA CYS A 76 16.59 -1.87 -4.51
C CYS A 76 15.26 -2.60 -4.29
N ALA A 77 14.31 -1.99 -3.59
CA ALA A 77 13.00 -2.57 -3.34
C ALA A 77 12.02 -2.41 -4.52
N GLY A 78 12.34 -1.54 -5.48
CA GLY A 78 11.47 -1.20 -6.61
C GLY A 78 10.19 -0.49 -6.17
N VAL A 79 10.29 0.43 -5.20
CA VAL A 79 9.13 1.10 -4.61
C VAL A 79 9.27 2.63 -4.65
N ALA A 80 8.15 3.33 -4.56
CA ALA A 80 8.10 4.76 -4.28
C ALA A 80 7.13 5.02 -3.12
N ALA A 81 7.35 6.13 -2.40
CA ALA A 81 6.49 6.51 -1.29
C ALA A 81 6.16 8.00 -1.32
N CYS A 82 4.94 8.34 -0.91
CA CYS A 82 4.53 9.72 -0.70
C CYS A 82 3.57 9.83 0.50
N ARG A 83 3.49 11.06 1.05
CA ARG A 83 2.57 11.43 2.11
C ARG A 83 1.68 12.58 1.63
N HIS A 84 0.37 12.41 1.75
CA HIS A 84 -0.60 13.46 1.47
C HIS A 84 -1.13 14.01 2.80
N ILE A 85 -1.12 15.33 2.95
CA ILE A 85 -1.75 16.05 4.05
C ILE A 85 -2.86 16.89 3.43
N ILE A 86 -4.10 16.52 3.71
CA ILE A 86 -5.29 17.10 3.08
C ILE A 86 -6.09 17.83 4.16
N GLN A 87 -6.28 19.13 3.97
CA GLN A 87 -7.04 19.98 4.90
C GLN A 87 -8.53 19.58 4.93
N PRO A 88 -9.29 19.97 5.96
CA PRO A 88 -10.75 19.83 5.95
C PRO A 88 -11.38 20.38 4.67
N ARG A 89 -12.33 19.63 4.12
CA ARG A 89 -12.97 19.92 2.80
C ARG A 89 -12.01 19.86 1.62
N GLY A 90 -10.82 19.31 1.78
CA GLY A 90 -9.89 19.06 0.68
C GLY A 90 -10.32 17.84 -0.15
N LEU A 91 -10.32 17.99 -1.45
CA LEU A 91 -10.56 16.94 -2.43
C LEU A 91 -9.25 16.66 -3.17
N PHE A 92 -8.70 15.46 -2.96
CA PHE A 92 -7.64 14.93 -3.81
C PHE A 92 -8.24 14.53 -5.14
N LEU A 93 -7.77 15.16 -6.21
CA LEU A 93 -8.36 15.04 -7.54
C LEU A 93 -8.22 13.64 -8.13
N PRO A 94 -9.14 13.22 -9.00
CA PRO A 94 -9.09 11.90 -9.63
C PRO A 94 -7.78 11.66 -10.37
N THR A 95 -7.12 10.54 -10.02
CA THR A 95 -5.81 10.16 -10.58
C THR A 95 -5.67 8.64 -10.64
N TYR A 96 -4.81 8.14 -11.53
CA TYR A 96 -4.36 6.76 -11.54
C TYR A 96 -2.82 6.70 -11.69
N THR A 97 -2.25 5.54 -11.36
CA THR A 97 -0.80 5.32 -11.37
C THR A 97 -0.43 4.12 -12.24
N ASN A 98 0.82 4.07 -12.69
CA ASN A 98 1.34 2.93 -13.48
C ASN A 98 1.59 1.67 -12.66
N ALA A 99 1.60 1.77 -11.33
CA ALA A 99 1.87 0.65 -10.42
C ALA A 99 0.76 0.51 -9.37
N PRO A 100 0.49 -0.72 -8.88
CA PRO A 100 -0.42 -0.91 -7.78
C PRO A 100 0.16 -0.30 -6.50
N HIS A 101 -0.71 0.18 -5.62
CA HIS A 101 -0.27 0.81 -4.39
C HIS A 101 -1.20 0.53 -3.22
N LEU A 102 -0.64 0.64 -2.03
CA LEU A 102 -1.36 0.63 -0.77
C LEU A 102 -1.33 2.02 -0.14
N ILE A 103 -2.47 2.40 0.40
CA ILE A 103 -2.69 3.66 1.10
C ILE A 103 -2.98 3.33 2.56
N TYR A 104 -2.26 3.95 3.51
CA TYR A 104 -2.55 3.86 4.94
C TYR A 104 -3.02 5.19 5.48
N ILE A 105 -4.15 5.18 6.18
CA ILE A 105 -4.69 6.37 6.84
C ILE A 105 -4.02 6.52 8.20
N VAL A 106 -3.08 7.46 8.29
CA VAL A 106 -2.33 7.75 9.51
C VAL A 106 -3.19 8.52 10.51
N GLN A 107 -3.97 9.48 10.00
CA GLN A 107 -4.84 10.35 10.80
C GLN A 107 -6.02 10.81 9.98
N GLY A 108 -7.16 10.99 10.63
CA GLY A 108 -8.35 11.59 10.03
C GLY A 108 -9.33 10.57 9.46
N ARG A 109 -10.30 11.09 8.74
CA ARG A 109 -11.39 10.33 8.12
C ARG A 109 -11.86 11.00 6.83
N GLY A 110 -12.52 10.24 6.01
CA GLY A 110 -13.09 10.77 4.77
C GLY A 110 -13.84 9.71 3.98
N PHE A 111 -14.03 9.99 2.72
CA PHE A 111 -14.55 8.99 1.79
C PHE A 111 -13.81 9.06 0.46
N GLN A 112 -13.86 7.96 -0.26
CA GLN A 112 -13.19 7.78 -1.54
C GLN A 112 -14.08 7.12 -2.56
N GLY A 113 -13.84 7.45 -3.82
CA GLY A 113 -14.31 6.72 -4.99
C GLY A 113 -13.15 6.02 -5.67
N VAL A 114 -13.35 4.76 -6.05
CA VAL A 114 -12.43 3.98 -6.87
C VAL A 114 -13.20 3.52 -8.09
N MET A 115 -12.79 4.01 -9.28
CA MET A 115 -13.48 3.76 -10.53
C MET A 115 -12.92 2.50 -11.21
N MET A 116 -13.59 1.37 -10.97
CA MET A 116 -13.26 0.10 -11.62
C MET A 116 -13.90 0.04 -13.02
N SER A 117 -13.07 -0.16 -14.04
CA SER A 117 -13.57 -0.27 -15.42
C SER A 117 -14.51 -1.45 -15.60
N GLY A 118 -15.63 -1.23 -16.25
CA GLY A 118 -16.67 -2.25 -16.48
C GLY A 118 -17.62 -2.48 -15.31
N CYS A 119 -17.41 -1.84 -14.16
CA CYS A 119 -18.33 -1.95 -13.04
C CYS A 119 -19.52 -1.01 -13.17
N PRO A 120 -20.74 -1.47 -12.73
CA PRO A 120 -21.93 -0.66 -12.83
C PRO A 120 -21.94 0.51 -11.86
N GLU A 121 -22.69 1.54 -12.21
CA GLU A 121 -23.02 2.69 -11.36
C GLU A 121 -24.12 2.27 -10.37
N THR A 122 -23.73 1.78 -9.20
CA THR A 122 -24.66 1.22 -8.21
C THR A 122 -25.25 2.26 -7.28
N PHE A 123 -24.63 3.45 -7.18
CA PHE A 123 -25.14 4.56 -6.42
C PHE A 123 -25.97 5.45 -7.33
N GLN A 124 -27.29 5.49 -7.07
CA GLN A 124 -28.25 6.29 -7.82
C GLN A 124 -29.02 7.16 -6.84
N SER A 125 -29.29 8.40 -7.24
CA SER A 125 -30.22 9.24 -6.48
C SER A 125 -31.61 8.58 -6.53
N SER A 126 -31.99 7.86 -5.47
CA SER A 126 -33.32 7.28 -5.34
C SER A 126 -34.37 8.41 -5.38
N GLN A 127 -35.31 8.31 -6.31
CA GLN A 127 -36.57 8.93 -6.04
C GLN A 127 -37.10 8.29 -4.76
N GLN A 128 -37.27 9.06 -3.68
CA GLN A 128 -38.25 8.71 -2.68
C GLN A 128 -39.60 8.66 -3.40
N SER A 129 -39.92 7.48 -3.90
CA SER A 129 -41.25 7.11 -4.29
C SER A 129 -41.98 6.77 -3.02
N GLU A 130 -42.51 7.79 -2.39
CA GLU A 130 -43.48 7.51 -1.40
C GLU A 130 -44.80 8.09 -1.71
N GLY A 131 -45.77 7.21 -1.64
CA GLY A 131 -47.16 7.36 -1.81
C GLY A 131 -47.75 8.58 -1.09
N GLY A 132 -48.37 9.42 -1.87
CA GLY A 132 -49.12 10.58 -1.37
C GLY A 132 -49.54 11.47 -2.55
N GLY A 133 -50.71 11.18 -3.10
CA GLY A 133 -51.27 11.95 -4.23
C GLY A 133 -51.25 13.46 -4.02
N GLY A 134 -50.54 14.13 -4.90
CA GLY A 134 -50.51 15.58 -4.97
C GLY A 134 -49.74 16.03 -6.21
N ARG A 135 -50.45 16.21 -7.32
CA ARG A 135 -49.94 16.93 -8.50
C ARG A 135 -49.40 18.30 -8.04
N ARG A 136 -48.07 18.46 -8.08
CA ARG A 136 -47.45 19.79 -8.17
C ARG A 136 -46.54 19.79 -9.42
N GLU A 137 -47.07 20.32 -10.49
CA GLU A 137 -46.34 20.80 -11.64
C GLU A 137 -45.42 21.94 -11.15
N GLY A 138 -44.11 21.80 -11.38
CA GLY A 138 -43.15 22.87 -11.10
C GLY A 138 -41.96 22.52 -10.23
N ALA A 139 -41.50 21.26 -10.19
CA ALA A 139 -40.22 20.93 -9.59
C ALA A 139 -39.17 20.76 -10.69
N GLY A 140 -38.19 21.67 -10.72
CA GLY A 140 -37.06 21.63 -11.63
C GLY A 140 -36.44 20.26 -11.70
N GLN A 141 -35.91 19.92 -12.84
CA GLN A 141 -35.20 18.72 -13.18
C GLN A 141 -34.14 18.46 -12.07
N ARG A 142 -34.49 17.63 -11.08
CA ARG A 142 -33.51 17.18 -10.10
C ARG A 142 -32.52 16.31 -10.87
N PHE A 143 -31.29 16.78 -11.02
CA PHE A 143 -30.19 16.04 -11.59
C PHE A 143 -30.14 14.70 -10.90
N ARG A 144 -30.32 13.63 -11.66
CA ARG A 144 -30.13 12.26 -11.20
C ARG A 144 -28.64 11.98 -11.31
N ASP A 145 -27.95 11.93 -10.19
CA ASP A 145 -26.57 11.49 -10.16
C ASP A 145 -26.50 9.96 -10.09
N GLN A 146 -25.56 9.38 -10.83
CA GLN A 146 -25.24 7.95 -10.81
C GLN A 146 -23.73 7.79 -10.80
N HIS A 147 -23.23 6.98 -9.88
CA HIS A 147 -21.80 6.73 -9.76
C HIS A 147 -21.51 5.35 -9.13
N GLN A 148 -20.27 4.89 -9.26
CA GLN A 148 -19.79 3.69 -8.59
C GLN A 148 -19.71 3.89 -7.08
N LYS A 149 -19.56 2.80 -6.34
CA LYS A 149 -19.57 2.75 -4.87
C LYS A 149 -18.51 3.69 -4.28
N ILE A 150 -18.97 4.59 -3.38
CA ILE A 150 -18.14 5.40 -2.51
C ILE A 150 -17.96 4.67 -1.18
N ARG A 151 -16.78 4.73 -0.61
CA ARG A 151 -16.44 4.07 0.65
C ARG A 151 -15.91 5.07 1.65
N HIS A 152 -16.39 4.99 2.90
CA HIS A 152 -15.76 5.69 4.01
C HIS A 152 -14.45 5.04 4.38
N PHE A 153 -13.52 5.85 4.84
CA PHE A 153 -12.28 5.40 5.46
C PHE A 153 -12.00 6.22 6.73
N ARG A 154 -11.16 5.65 7.59
CA ARG A 154 -10.75 6.25 8.86
C ARG A 154 -9.32 5.85 9.21
N GLU A 155 -8.79 6.46 10.25
CA GLU A 155 -7.49 6.09 10.82
C GLU A 155 -7.33 4.57 11.00
N GLY A 156 -6.20 4.05 10.56
CA GLY A 156 -5.86 2.63 10.60
C GLY A 156 -6.32 1.81 9.40
N ASP A 157 -7.04 2.40 8.44
CA ASP A 157 -7.42 1.70 7.21
C ASP A 157 -6.23 1.58 6.26
N VAL A 158 -6.06 0.38 5.71
CA VAL A 158 -5.24 0.09 4.54
C VAL A 158 -6.15 -0.04 3.33
N ILE A 159 -5.88 0.72 2.29
CA ILE A 159 -6.68 0.76 1.06
C ILE A 159 -5.81 0.25 -0.08
N ALA A 160 -6.35 -0.66 -0.88
CA ALA A 160 -5.66 -1.32 -1.98
C ALA A 160 -6.16 -0.78 -3.32
N ILE A 161 -5.27 -0.20 -4.13
CA ILE A 161 -5.59 0.36 -5.46
C ILE A 161 -4.76 -0.35 -6.52
N PRO A 162 -5.41 -1.03 -7.50
CA PRO A 162 -4.72 -1.64 -8.63
C PRO A 162 -4.07 -0.60 -9.56
N ALA A 163 -3.07 -1.03 -10.32
CA ALA A 163 -2.46 -0.20 -11.37
C ALA A 163 -3.51 0.23 -12.41
N GLY A 164 -3.45 1.48 -12.85
CA GLY A 164 -4.35 2.05 -13.86
C GLY A 164 -5.78 2.32 -13.39
N VAL A 165 -6.11 2.05 -12.13
CA VAL A 165 -7.44 2.30 -11.56
C VAL A 165 -7.49 3.72 -11.01
N ALA A 166 -8.42 4.51 -11.55
CA ALA A 166 -8.60 5.88 -11.11
C ALA A 166 -9.30 5.94 -9.75
N HIS A 167 -8.84 6.83 -8.88
CA HIS A 167 -9.42 7.06 -7.57
C HIS A 167 -9.32 8.53 -7.15
N TRP A 168 -10.16 8.94 -6.24
CA TRP A 168 -10.17 10.23 -5.59
C TRP A 168 -10.53 10.08 -4.12
N CYS A 169 -10.18 11.05 -3.28
CA CYS A 169 -10.62 11.07 -1.89
C CYS A 169 -10.94 12.48 -1.41
N TYR A 170 -11.79 12.54 -0.39
CA TYR A 170 -12.26 13.78 0.21
C TYR A 170 -12.14 13.71 1.73
N ASN A 171 -11.58 14.74 2.35
CA ASN A 171 -11.52 14.87 3.80
C ASN A 171 -12.86 15.39 4.34
N ASP A 172 -13.65 14.49 4.91
CA ASP A 172 -14.96 14.78 5.56
C ASP A 172 -14.80 15.03 7.08
N GLY A 173 -13.58 15.16 7.55
CA GLY A 173 -13.27 15.45 8.96
C GLY A 173 -13.07 16.94 9.22
N ASP A 174 -12.95 17.26 10.52
CA ASP A 174 -12.69 18.62 11.01
C ASP A 174 -11.19 18.89 11.24
N SER A 175 -10.36 17.87 11.02
CA SER A 175 -8.89 17.91 11.14
C SER A 175 -8.22 17.50 9.83
N GLU A 176 -6.92 17.69 9.76
CA GLU A 176 -6.13 17.22 8.62
C GLU A 176 -6.24 15.70 8.45
N LEU A 177 -6.36 15.28 7.22
CA LEU A 177 -6.26 13.90 6.81
C LEU A 177 -4.80 13.63 6.38
N VAL A 178 -4.12 12.75 7.09
CA VAL A 178 -2.74 12.35 6.79
C VAL A 178 -2.73 10.94 6.25
N VAL A 179 -2.18 10.78 5.05
CA VAL A 179 -2.18 9.53 4.29
C VAL A 179 -0.78 9.21 3.80
N VAL A 180 -0.32 7.98 4.01
CA VAL A 180 0.93 7.49 3.44
C VAL A 180 0.63 6.44 2.38
N THR A 181 1.24 6.61 1.22
CA THR A 181 1.07 5.73 0.05
C THR A 181 2.41 5.11 -0.33
N VAL A 182 2.41 3.80 -0.59
CA VAL A 182 3.57 3.08 -1.15
C VAL A 182 3.14 2.41 -2.45
N GLU A 183 3.85 2.74 -3.52
CA GLU A 183 3.67 2.20 -4.88
C GLU A 183 4.73 1.11 -5.14
N ASP A 184 4.34 -0.06 -5.65
CA ASP A 184 5.25 -1.14 -6.04
C ASP A 184 5.60 -1.02 -7.53
N LEU A 185 6.63 -0.25 -7.84
CA LEU A 185 7.09 0.00 -9.21
C LEU A 185 7.67 -1.25 -9.87
N GLY A 186 8.24 -2.17 -9.06
CA GLY A 186 8.74 -3.47 -9.51
C GLY A 186 7.65 -4.51 -9.77
N ASN A 187 6.37 -4.16 -9.58
CA ASN A 187 5.24 -5.06 -9.75
C ASN A 187 5.05 -5.46 -11.22
N ASN A 188 4.63 -6.69 -11.45
CA ASN A 188 4.37 -7.21 -12.80
C ASN A 188 3.18 -6.52 -13.52
N GLN A 189 2.33 -5.81 -12.80
CA GLN A 189 1.26 -4.98 -13.39
C GLN A 189 1.82 -3.68 -14.00
N ASN A 190 2.98 -3.22 -13.56
CA ASN A 190 3.64 -2.08 -14.16
C ASN A 190 4.34 -2.51 -15.45
N GLN A 191 3.81 -2.08 -16.60
CA GLN A 191 4.38 -2.36 -17.91
C GLN A 191 5.23 -1.22 -18.46
N LEU A 192 5.36 -0.13 -17.70
CA LEU A 192 6.27 0.99 -18.00
C LEU A 192 7.63 0.74 -17.35
N ASP A 193 8.30 1.78 -16.97
CA ASP A 193 9.59 1.76 -16.25
C ASP A 193 9.38 1.82 -14.70
N ASN A 194 10.47 1.79 -13.96
CA ASN A 194 10.47 1.88 -12.49
C ASN A 194 10.35 3.33 -11.96
N ASN A 195 9.84 4.27 -12.77
CA ASN A 195 9.55 5.62 -12.31
C ASN A 195 8.09 5.73 -11.86
N PRO A 196 7.80 6.38 -10.73
CA PRO A 196 6.42 6.63 -10.30
C PRO A 196 5.76 7.64 -11.24
N ARG A 197 4.63 7.24 -11.84
CA ARG A 197 3.87 8.09 -12.77
C ARG A 197 2.43 8.24 -12.30
N LYS A 198 2.02 9.49 -12.07
CA LYS A 198 0.65 9.85 -11.72
C LYS A 198 -0.03 10.54 -12.90
N PHE A 199 -1.17 10.00 -13.30
CA PHE A 199 -1.99 10.49 -14.41
C PHE A 199 -3.23 11.16 -13.83
N PHE A 200 -3.26 12.49 -13.81
CA PHE A 200 -4.37 13.25 -13.30
C PHE A 200 -5.50 13.36 -14.32
N LEU A 201 -6.72 13.11 -13.90
CA LEU A 201 -7.92 13.28 -14.73
C LEU A 201 -8.50 14.69 -14.62
N ALA A 202 -8.02 15.52 -13.70
CA ALA A 202 -8.47 16.89 -13.50
C ALA A 202 -7.35 17.74 -12.89
N GLY A 203 -7.55 19.05 -12.85
CA GLY A 203 -6.61 20.00 -12.29
C GLY A 203 -5.42 20.32 -13.22
N ASN A 204 -4.54 21.16 -12.71
CA ASN A 204 -3.30 21.51 -13.39
C ASN A 204 -2.13 21.54 -12.37
N PRO A 205 -1.49 20.42 -12.09
CA PRO A 205 -0.39 20.36 -11.13
C PRO A 205 0.86 21.19 -11.53
N ARG A 206 0.90 21.77 -12.74
CA ARG A 206 2.03 22.59 -13.22
C ARG A 206 2.20 23.95 -12.54
N GLN A 207 1.12 24.54 -12.06
CA GLN A 207 1.15 25.92 -11.57
C GLN A 207 1.34 26.00 -10.08
N GLN A 208 2.51 25.62 -9.58
CA GLN A 208 2.87 25.94 -8.21
C GLN A 208 4.10 26.86 -8.17
N GLY A 209 3.81 28.10 -7.79
CA GLY A 209 4.70 29.11 -7.23
C GLY A 209 6.03 29.34 -7.96
N GLN A 210 6.18 30.50 -8.56
CA GLN A 210 7.41 31.00 -9.19
C GLN A 210 8.68 30.93 -8.29
N GLY A 211 8.54 30.57 -6.99
CA GLY A 211 9.67 30.45 -6.05
C GLY A 211 10.33 29.08 -5.98
N GLN A 212 9.67 27.99 -6.44
CA GLN A 212 10.21 26.62 -6.34
C GLN A 212 10.85 26.09 -7.63
N GLN A 213 10.86 26.85 -8.73
CA GLN A 213 11.48 26.44 -9.98
C GLN A 213 13.00 26.16 -9.87
N GLN A 214 13.69 26.68 -8.87
CA GLN A 214 15.11 26.40 -8.69
C GLN A 214 15.37 25.01 -8.09
N GLN A 215 14.55 24.55 -7.14
CA GLN A 215 14.71 23.21 -6.54
C GLN A 215 14.28 22.10 -7.51
N GLN A 216 13.23 22.32 -8.30
CA GLN A 216 12.84 21.39 -9.37
C GLN A 216 13.91 21.28 -10.47
N ARG A 217 14.63 22.37 -10.79
CA ARG A 217 15.73 22.35 -11.77
C ARG A 217 16.94 21.54 -11.31
N GLU A 218 17.21 21.45 -10.02
CA GLU A 218 18.29 20.60 -9.49
C GLU A 218 17.91 19.11 -9.50
N PHE A 219 16.65 18.77 -9.22
CA PHE A 219 16.15 17.40 -9.33
C PHE A 219 16.22 16.88 -10.77
N HIS A 220 15.91 17.72 -11.75
CA HIS A 220 15.98 17.38 -13.19
C HIS A 220 17.39 17.33 -13.76
N ARG A 221 18.38 17.94 -13.11
CA ARG A 221 19.77 17.95 -13.58
C ARG A 221 20.53 16.65 -13.35
N ARG A 222 20.08 15.80 -12.42
CA ARG A 222 20.72 14.51 -12.11
C ARG A 222 20.18 13.29 -12.85
N GLY A 223 19.02 13.36 -13.46
CA GLY A 223 18.42 12.24 -14.18
C GLY A 223 17.76 12.68 -15.48
N GLY A 224 18.49 12.74 -16.57
CA GLY A 224 18.11 12.70 -17.98
C GLY A 224 16.80 13.36 -18.40
N ARG A 225 16.92 14.29 -19.33
CA ARG A 225 15.95 14.75 -20.34
C ARG A 225 14.53 14.14 -20.23
N GLU A 226 13.64 14.91 -19.59
CA GLU A 226 12.26 15.13 -20.05
C GLU A 226 11.68 16.27 -19.20
N GLU A 227 11.33 17.39 -19.83
CA GLU A 227 10.49 18.43 -19.25
C GLU A 227 9.12 17.79 -19.00
N HIS A 228 8.87 17.29 -17.79
CA HIS A 228 7.57 16.76 -17.40
C HIS A 228 6.57 17.91 -17.33
N ASN A 229 5.89 18.09 -18.43
CA ASN A 229 4.69 18.90 -18.55
C ASN A 229 3.56 18.23 -17.76
N PHE A 230 3.40 18.53 -16.44
CA PHE A 230 2.40 17.97 -15.55
C PHE A 230 1.02 18.65 -15.71
N GLY A 231 0.39 18.49 -16.86
CA GLY A 231 -1.03 18.75 -17.02
C GLY A 231 -1.86 17.52 -16.64
N ASN A 232 -3.19 17.65 -16.65
CA ASN A 232 -4.03 16.46 -16.64
C ASN A 232 -3.98 15.76 -18.02
N VAL A 233 -4.49 14.52 -18.08
CA VAL A 233 -4.42 13.70 -19.32
C VAL A 233 -5.14 14.33 -20.50
N PHE A 234 -6.12 15.23 -20.29
CA PHE A 234 -6.85 15.89 -21.36
C PHE A 234 -6.07 17.05 -21.98
N SER A 235 -5.09 17.59 -21.28
CA SER A 235 -4.34 18.78 -21.72
C SER A 235 -3.53 18.57 -23.02
N GLY A 236 -3.24 17.33 -23.37
CA GLY A 236 -2.51 16.94 -24.58
C GLY A 236 -3.39 16.63 -25.80
N PHE A 237 -4.71 16.60 -25.66
CA PHE A 237 -5.63 16.35 -26.76
C PHE A 237 -6.07 17.66 -27.43
N ASP A 238 -6.40 17.59 -28.72
CA ASP A 238 -7.07 18.68 -29.40
C ASP A 238 -8.43 18.94 -28.81
N THR A 239 -8.80 20.23 -28.62
CA THR A 239 -10.09 20.64 -28.04
C THR A 239 -11.28 20.13 -28.85
N GLU A 240 -11.16 20.08 -30.17
CA GLU A 240 -12.19 19.56 -31.07
C GLU A 240 -12.43 18.06 -30.87
N VAL A 241 -11.35 17.29 -30.70
CA VAL A 241 -11.43 15.85 -30.44
C VAL A 241 -12.12 15.59 -29.11
N LEU A 242 -11.82 16.37 -28.06
CA LEU A 242 -12.48 16.25 -26.77
C LEU A 242 -13.96 16.67 -26.86
N ALA A 243 -14.27 17.78 -27.55
CA ALA A 243 -15.64 18.25 -27.72
C ALA A 243 -16.50 17.17 -28.40
N GLU A 244 -15.98 16.56 -29.46
CA GLU A 244 -16.66 15.47 -30.19
C GLU A 244 -16.80 14.21 -29.33
N ALA A 245 -15.72 13.77 -28.68
CA ALA A 245 -15.70 12.54 -27.87
C ALA A 245 -16.67 12.60 -26.67
N PHE A 246 -16.84 13.77 -26.04
CA PHE A 246 -17.75 13.98 -24.91
C PHE A 246 -19.12 14.52 -25.31
N GLY A 247 -19.32 14.89 -26.58
CA GLY A 247 -20.58 15.50 -27.05
C GLY A 247 -20.88 16.85 -26.42
N VAL A 248 -19.84 17.67 -26.16
CA VAL A 248 -19.93 18.97 -25.51
C VAL A 248 -19.36 20.07 -26.38
N ASP A 249 -19.59 21.32 -26.02
CA ASP A 249 -19.01 22.46 -26.71
C ASP A 249 -17.51 22.63 -26.39
N ARG A 250 -16.84 23.48 -27.18
CA ARG A 250 -15.39 23.73 -27.02
C ARG A 250 -15.03 24.38 -25.68
N GLU A 251 -15.93 25.16 -25.10
CA GLU A 251 -15.70 25.83 -23.82
C GLU A 251 -15.64 24.77 -22.71
N MET A 252 -16.56 23.83 -22.71
CA MET A 252 -16.55 22.69 -21.78
C MET A 252 -15.30 21.80 -21.98
N ALA A 253 -14.92 21.54 -23.23
CA ALA A 253 -13.70 20.76 -23.52
C ALA A 253 -12.42 21.47 -22.99
N ARG A 254 -12.32 22.80 -23.09
CA ARG A 254 -11.23 23.59 -22.48
C ARG A 254 -11.22 23.48 -20.95
N LYS A 255 -12.38 23.44 -20.31
CA LYS A 255 -12.48 23.23 -18.85
C LYS A 255 -11.93 21.85 -18.44
N LEU A 256 -12.19 20.79 -19.24
CA LEU A 256 -11.57 19.47 -19.02
C LEU A 256 -10.02 19.52 -19.13
N GLN A 257 -9.48 20.30 -20.04
CA GLN A 257 -8.03 20.47 -20.20
C GLN A 257 -7.37 21.16 -19.00
N GLY A 258 -8.10 21.91 -18.19
CA GLY A 258 -7.67 22.50 -16.93
C GLY A 258 -6.53 23.52 -17.06
N GLN A 259 -6.34 24.15 -18.23
CA GLN A 259 -5.20 25.05 -18.48
C GLN A 259 -5.19 26.27 -17.56
N ASP A 260 -6.35 26.76 -17.17
CA ASP A 260 -6.53 27.91 -16.28
C ASP A 260 -6.74 27.51 -14.80
N ASP A 261 -6.66 26.22 -14.47
CA ASP A 261 -6.83 25.74 -13.09
C ASP A 261 -5.50 25.83 -12.33
N ASN A 262 -5.42 26.72 -11.37
CA ASN A 262 -4.24 27.00 -10.55
C ASN A 262 -4.30 26.39 -9.15
N ARG A 263 -5.30 25.56 -8.84
CA ARG A 263 -5.52 25.01 -7.49
C ARG A 263 -4.63 23.81 -7.15
N GLY A 264 -3.97 23.24 -8.15
CA GLY A 264 -3.11 22.04 -7.99
C GLY A 264 -3.94 20.75 -8.00
N HIS A 265 -3.48 19.75 -7.25
CA HIS A 265 -4.06 18.40 -7.25
C HIS A 265 -4.86 18.07 -5.98
N ILE A 266 -4.87 18.97 -4.99
CA ILE A 266 -5.74 18.92 -3.80
C ILE A 266 -6.46 20.26 -3.73
N ILE A 267 -7.74 20.26 -4.03
CA ILE A 267 -8.53 21.48 -4.11
C ILE A 267 -9.49 21.61 -2.93
N ARG A 268 -9.88 22.84 -2.62
CA ARG A 268 -10.91 23.11 -1.62
C ARG A 268 -12.29 23.05 -2.26
N VAL A 269 -13.17 22.25 -1.67
CA VAL A 269 -14.58 22.22 -2.06
C VAL A 269 -15.32 23.31 -1.32
N GLU A 270 -15.99 24.19 -2.08
CA GLU A 270 -16.87 25.19 -1.51
C GLU A 270 -18.20 24.53 -1.09
N GLY A 271 -18.56 24.69 0.18
CA GLY A 271 -19.71 24.00 0.75
C GLY A 271 -19.43 22.52 1.07
N ASP A 272 -20.47 21.70 1.05
CA ASP A 272 -20.38 20.26 1.23
C ASP A 272 -20.29 19.55 -0.13
N LEU A 273 -19.42 18.57 -0.25
CA LEU A 273 -19.37 17.74 -1.44
C LEU A 273 -20.69 16.94 -1.56
N GLN A 274 -21.46 17.22 -2.62
CA GLN A 274 -22.75 16.60 -2.88
C GLN A 274 -22.54 15.27 -3.62
N VAL A 275 -22.40 14.20 -2.87
CA VAL A 275 -22.33 12.84 -3.39
C VAL A 275 -23.31 11.96 -2.63
N LEU A 276 -23.74 10.85 -3.23
CA LEU A 276 -24.52 9.83 -2.53
C LEU A 276 -23.61 9.17 -1.50
N ARG A 277 -23.88 9.41 -0.23
CA ARG A 277 -23.03 8.93 0.87
C ARG A 277 -23.39 7.50 1.26
N PRO A 278 -22.40 6.61 1.40
CA PRO A 278 -22.65 5.30 1.96
C PRO A 278 -23.05 5.42 3.44
N PRO A 279 -23.78 4.43 3.99
CA PRO A 279 -24.08 4.38 5.41
C PRO A 279 -22.78 4.37 6.24
N ARG A 280 -22.82 4.98 7.42
CA ARG A 280 -21.63 5.16 8.27
C ARG A 280 -21.28 3.91 9.10
N SER A 281 -22.22 2.98 9.28
CA SER A 281 -22.00 1.78 10.05
C SER A 281 -21.65 0.57 9.17
N ARG A 282 -20.80 -0.31 9.69
CA ARG A 282 -20.44 -1.56 9.01
C ARG A 282 -21.65 -2.47 8.80
N GLU A 283 -22.56 -2.51 9.76
CA GLU A 283 -23.80 -3.29 9.70
C GLU A 283 -24.74 -2.79 8.59
N GLU A 284 -24.82 -1.47 8.40
CA GLU A 284 -25.59 -0.87 7.30
C GLU A 284 -24.95 -1.12 5.94
N GLN A 285 -23.60 -1.15 5.86
CA GLN A 285 -22.91 -1.52 4.63
C GLN A 285 -23.15 -2.98 4.25
N GLU A 286 -23.08 -3.91 5.21
CA GLU A 286 -23.33 -5.34 4.98
C GLU A 286 -24.80 -5.61 4.62
N GLN A 287 -25.76 -4.85 5.16
CA GLN A 287 -27.17 -4.93 4.78
C GLN A 287 -27.45 -4.41 3.36
N GLN A 288 -26.78 -3.31 2.97
CA GLN A 288 -26.92 -2.75 1.63
C GLN A 288 -26.27 -3.68 0.58
N GLU A 289 -25.18 -4.35 0.91
CA GLU A 289 -24.55 -5.35 0.03
C GLU A 289 -25.42 -6.58 -0.17
N ARG A 290 -26.20 -7.00 0.82
CA ARG A 290 -27.16 -8.13 0.74
C ARG A 290 -28.44 -7.78 -0.03
N GLY A 291 -28.81 -6.51 -0.12
CA GLY A 291 -30.05 -6.05 -0.78
C GLY A 291 -29.91 -5.80 -2.29
N SER A 292 -28.72 -5.83 -2.82
CA SER A 292 -28.45 -5.56 -4.24
C SER A 292 -28.33 -6.89 -5.02
N GLU A 293 -29.45 -7.54 -5.29
CA GLU A 293 -29.54 -8.60 -6.32
C GLU A 293 -29.42 -7.97 -7.72
N TYR A 294 -28.19 -7.69 -8.14
CA TYR A 294 -27.91 -7.39 -9.54
C TYR A 294 -27.55 -8.68 -10.26
N HIS A 295 -28.21 -8.93 -11.37
CA HIS A 295 -27.86 -9.99 -12.33
C HIS A 295 -26.56 -9.59 -13.08
N ALA A 296 -25.40 -9.78 -12.44
CA ALA A 296 -24.11 -9.63 -13.07
C ALA A 296 -23.68 -10.96 -13.73
N ASN A 297 -22.86 -10.90 -14.76
CA ASN A 297 -22.49 -12.06 -15.58
C ASN A 297 -21.19 -12.74 -15.12
N GLY A 298 -20.95 -12.86 -13.82
CA GLY A 298 -19.92 -13.71 -13.21
C GLY A 298 -18.49 -13.16 -13.17
N LEU A 299 -17.99 -12.46 -14.18
CA LEU A 299 -16.65 -11.85 -14.18
C LEU A 299 -16.65 -10.47 -13.51
N GLU A 300 -17.72 -9.74 -13.68
CA GLU A 300 -17.90 -8.40 -13.08
C GLU A 300 -18.15 -8.48 -11.56
N GLU A 301 -18.74 -9.58 -11.08
CA GLU A 301 -19.04 -9.78 -9.67
C GLU A 301 -17.77 -9.84 -8.79
N THR A 302 -16.68 -10.40 -9.29
CA THR A 302 -15.46 -10.61 -8.50
C THR A 302 -14.66 -9.33 -8.28
N ILE A 303 -14.61 -8.41 -9.25
CA ILE A 303 -13.85 -7.15 -9.16
C ILE A 303 -14.73 -6.03 -8.61
N CYS A 304 -15.96 -5.91 -9.09
CA CYS A 304 -16.88 -4.82 -8.71
C CYS A 304 -17.36 -4.92 -7.25
N SER A 305 -17.50 -6.14 -6.73
CA SER A 305 -17.85 -6.41 -5.33
C SER A 305 -16.64 -6.55 -4.41
N ALA A 306 -15.40 -6.47 -4.93
CA ALA A 306 -14.20 -6.64 -4.13
C ALA A 306 -14.12 -5.62 -3.01
N ARG A 307 -13.80 -6.10 -1.81
CA ARG A 307 -13.44 -5.25 -0.70
C ARG A 307 -12.05 -4.68 -0.95
N LEU A 308 -11.92 -3.36 -0.91
CA LEU A 308 -10.68 -2.64 -1.23
C LEU A 308 -9.94 -2.14 0.00
N HIS A 309 -10.52 -2.21 1.20
CA HIS A 309 -9.89 -1.73 2.42
C HIS A 309 -10.14 -2.63 3.62
N GLU A 310 -9.23 -2.55 4.58
CA GLU A 310 -9.30 -3.24 5.87
C GLU A 310 -8.65 -2.38 6.96
N ASN A 311 -9.32 -2.28 8.13
CA ASN A 311 -8.76 -1.58 9.28
C ASN A 311 -7.83 -2.51 10.07
N ILE A 312 -6.58 -2.08 10.26
CA ILE A 312 -5.55 -2.82 11.01
C ILE A 312 -5.21 -2.17 12.36
N ASN A 313 -6.00 -1.18 12.79
CA ASN A 313 -5.79 -0.49 14.07
C ASN A 313 -6.50 -1.20 15.25
N ASP A 314 -7.49 -2.06 14.98
CA ASP A 314 -8.25 -2.76 16.02
C ASP A 314 -7.35 -3.75 16.81
N PRO A 315 -7.13 -3.53 18.13
CA PRO A 315 -6.30 -4.41 18.94
C PRO A 315 -6.83 -5.84 19.05
N SER A 316 -8.15 -6.04 18.95
CA SER A 316 -8.78 -7.36 19.05
C SER A 316 -8.46 -8.28 17.87
N ARG A 317 -7.97 -7.70 16.78
CA ARG A 317 -7.60 -8.39 15.52
C ARG A 317 -6.11 -8.64 15.39
N ALA A 318 -5.34 -8.43 16.45
CA ALA A 318 -3.89 -8.66 16.42
C ALA A 318 -3.56 -10.15 16.20
N ASP A 319 -2.72 -10.43 15.19
CA ASP A 319 -2.22 -11.78 14.92
C ASP A 319 -1.20 -12.23 15.98
N ILE A 320 -0.46 -11.26 16.52
CA ILE A 320 0.52 -11.48 17.59
C ILE A 320 0.24 -10.46 18.68
N PHE A 321 0.07 -10.97 19.90
CA PHE A 321 -0.18 -10.14 21.06
C PHE A 321 0.64 -10.60 22.27
N ASN A 322 1.32 -9.66 22.90
CA ASN A 322 1.95 -9.83 24.21
C ASN A 322 1.54 -8.65 25.09
N PRO A 323 0.82 -8.89 26.22
CA PRO A 323 0.27 -7.83 27.05
C PRO A 323 1.33 -6.91 27.68
N ARG A 324 2.61 -7.32 27.71
CA ARG A 324 3.73 -6.54 28.26
C ARG A 324 4.66 -5.94 27.20
N ALA A 325 4.53 -6.38 25.95
CA ALA A 325 5.46 -5.97 24.90
C ALA A 325 4.79 -5.28 23.71
N GLY A 326 3.57 -5.68 23.34
CA GLY A 326 2.88 -5.05 22.22
C GLY A 326 2.11 -6.01 21.34
N ARG A 327 1.79 -5.54 20.12
CA ARG A 327 0.98 -6.31 19.15
C ARG A 327 1.44 -6.08 17.72
N LEU A 328 1.13 -7.04 16.87
CA LEU A 328 1.29 -6.97 15.42
C LEU A 328 -0.01 -7.41 14.75
N THR A 329 -0.52 -6.59 13.84
CA THR A 329 -1.69 -6.89 13.01
C THR A 329 -1.27 -6.87 11.56
N THR A 330 -1.70 -7.86 10.77
CA THR A 330 -1.39 -7.96 9.34
C THR A 330 -2.64 -7.88 8.48
N VAL A 331 -2.50 -7.26 7.31
CA VAL A 331 -3.46 -7.37 6.22
C VAL A 331 -2.75 -7.97 5.02
N ASN A 332 -3.29 -9.08 4.51
CA ASN A 332 -2.69 -9.90 3.47
C ASN A 332 -3.75 -10.51 2.55
N GLY A 333 -3.35 -11.32 1.58
CA GLY A 333 -4.24 -11.96 0.62
C GLY A 333 -5.30 -12.88 1.22
N PHE A 334 -5.16 -13.33 2.48
CA PHE A 334 -6.16 -14.17 3.15
C PHE A 334 -7.30 -13.36 3.76
N ASN A 335 -7.01 -12.19 4.34
CA ASN A 335 -8.03 -11.37 5.00
C ASN A 335 -8.52 -10.19 4.13
N LEU A 336 -7.78 -9.82 3.08
CA LEU A 336 -8.18 -8.86 2.05
C LEU A 336 -7.83 -9.42 0.66
N PRO A 337 -8.71 -10.20 -0.01
CA PRO A 337 -8.39 -10.97 -1.22
C PRO A 337 -7.86 -10.18 -2.41
N ILE A 338 -8.21 -8.89 -2.56
CA ILE A 338 -7.68 -8.02 -3.63
C ILE A 338 -6.14 -7.95 -3.58
N LEU A 339 -5.53 -8.12 -2.42
CA LEU A 339 -4.08 -8.10 -2.24
C LEU A 339 -3.38 -9.24 -3.00
N ASN A 340 -4.05 -10.37 -3.25
CA ASN A 340 -3.50 -11.43 -4.10
C ASN A 340 -3.30 -10.95 -5.54
N PHE A 341 -4.18 -10.07 -6.01
CA PHE A 341 -4.06 -9.46 -7.33
C PHE A 341 -2.98 -8.38 -7.35
N LEU A 342 -2.88 -7.55 -6.30
CA LEU A 342 -1.87 -6.50 -6.20
C LEU A 342 -0.48 -7.03 -5.85
N ARG A 343 -0.39 -8.21 -5.22
CA ARG A 343 0.85 -8.79 -4.69
C ARG A 343 1.53 -7.90 -3.65
N LEU A 344 0.72 -7.27 -2.83
CA LEU A 344 1.13 -6.41 -1.74
C LEU A 344 0.47 -6.86 -0.45
N SER A 345 1.07 -6.53 0.69
CA SER A 345 0.45 -6.65 2.00
C SER A 345 0.97 -5.56 2.95
N ALA A 346 0.38 -5.45 4.12
CA ALA A 346 0.84 -4.49 5.12
C ALA A 346 0.75 -5.08 6.53
N GLU A 347 1.55 -4.55 7.43
CA GLU A 347 1.50 -4.87 8.86
C GLU A 347 1.55 -3.59 9.69
N ARG A 348 0.82 -3.58 10.80
CA ARG A 348 0.89 -2.53 11.82
C ARG A 348 1.44 -3.13 13.10
N GLY A 349 2.51 -2.53 13.60
CA GLY A 349 3.12 -2.92 14.88
C GLY A 349 2.98 -1.84 15.92
N VAL A 350 2.80 -2.27 17.16
CA VAL A 350 2.82 -1.43 18.36
C VAL A 350 3.75 -2.09 19.37
N LEU A 351 4.83 -1.43 19.71
CA LEU A 351 5.71 -1.80 20.82
C LEU A 351 5.46 -0.87 22.00
N TYR A 352 5.18 -1.45 23.16
CA TYR A 352 5.03 -0.67 24.37
C TYR A 352 6.37 -0.14 24.85
N ARG A 353 6.34 0.74 25.83
CA ARG A 353 7.52 1.36 26.42
C ARG A 353 8.65 0.34 26.65
N ASN A 354 9.83 0.62 26.09
CA ASN A 354 11.05 -0.19 26.21
C ASN A 354 10.92 -1.64 25.71
N ALA A 355 9.80 -2.04 25.13
CA ALA A 355 9.65 -3.36 24.54
C ALA A 355 10.47 -3.49 23.26
N MET A 356 10.76 -4.73 22.88
CA MET A 356 11.51 -5.01 21.66
C MET A 356 10.83 -6.05 20.79
N MET A 357 11.07 -5.97 19.51
CA MET A 357 10.77 -7.01 18.54
C MET A 357 11.96 -7.92 18.39
N ALA A 358 11.74 -9.24 18.44
CA ALA A 358 12.81 -10.23 18.19
C ALA A 358 13.51 -9.93 16.86
N PRO A 359 14.83 -10.12 16.76
CA PRO A 359 15.51 -10.09 15.47
C PRO A 359 14.85 -11.07 14.51
N LEU A 360 14.46 -10.59 13.33
CA LEU A 360 13.77 -11.37 12.31
C LEU A 360 14.14 -10.90 10.90
N TRP A 361 13.85 -11.74 9.90
CA TRP A 361 13.94 -11.36 8.49
C TRP A 361 12.64 -11.69 7.76
N LYS A 362 12.32 -10.89 6.75
CA LYS A 362 11.25 -11.20 5.80
C LYS A 362 11.75 -12.21 4.79
N ILE A 363 11.04 -13.33 4.63
CA ILE A 363 11.46 -14.45 3.78
C ILE A 363 11.30 -14.14 2.30
N ASN A 364 10.20 -13.47 1.94
CA ASN A 364 9.72 -13.35 0.56
C ASN A 364 9.32 -11.93 0.15
N ALA A 365 9.67 -10.91 0.93
CA ALA A 365 9.26 -9.53 0.67
C ALA A 365 10.29 -8.51 1.14
N HIS A 366 10.39 -7.37 0.46
CA HIS A 366 10.89 -6.13 1.04
C HIS A 366 9.83 -5.54 1.97
N ALA A 367 10.24 -4.70 2.92
CA ALA A 367 9.33 -3.97 3.79
C ALA A 367 9.67 -2.47 3.78
N VAL A 368 8.68 -1.63 3.53
CA VAL A 368 8.76 -0.18 3.62
C VAL A 368 8.11 0.24 4.94
N LEU A 369 8.92 0.53 5.93
CA LEU A 369 8.48 0.86 7.28
C LEU A 369 8.33 2.37 7.44
N TYR A 370 7.15 2.82 7.80
CA TYR A 370 6.84 4.20 8.18
C TYR A 370 6.50 4.26 9.67
N ALA A 371 7.19 5.12 10.41
CA ALA A 371 6.93 5.35 11.83
C ALA A 371 5.72 6.27 12.02
N THR A 372 4.66 5.75 12.64
CA THR A 372 3.41 6.48 12.85
C THR A 372 3.36 7.19 14.20
N ARG A 373 4.15 6.74 15.19
CA ARG A 373 4.22 7.37 16.51
C ARG A 373 5.45 6.94 17.29
N GLY A 374 6.01 7.87 18.06
CA GLY A 374 7.12 7.61 18.98
C GLY A 374 8.46 7.39 18.29
N GLU A 375 9.37 6.70 18.97
CA GLU A 375 10.70 6.39 18.45
C GLU A 375 11.14 4.97 18.82
N ALA A 376 12.02 4.40 18.00
CA ALA A 376 12.67 3.11 18.28
C ALA A 376 14.13 3.12 17.85
N GLN A 377 14.99 2.46 18.61
CA GLN A 377 16.30 2.03 18.15
C GLN A 377 16.09 0.84 17.21
N VAL A 378 16.56 0.95 15.98
CA VAL A 378 16.44 -0.07 14.96
C VAL A 378 17.82 -0.50 14.50
N GLN A 379 18.01 -1.82 14.34
CA GLN A 379 19.24 -2.37 13.77
C GLN A 379 18.87 -3.26 12.60
N ILE A 380 19.57 -3.07 11.47
CA ILE A 380 19.39 -3.87 10.27
C ILE A 380 20.76 -4.42 9.85
N VAL A 381 20.83 -5.74 9.63
CA VAL A 381 22.05 -6.46 9.31
C VAL A 381 21.90 -7.16 7.97
N ASP A 382 22.91 -7.04 7.10
CA ASP A 382 22.95 -7.64 5.78
C ASP A 382 23.47 -9.09 5.79
N HIS A 383 23.61 -9.69 4.60
CA HIS A 383 24.11 -11.06 4.39
C HIS A 383 25.60 -11.26 4.75
N ARG A 384 26.36 -10.18 4.90
CA ARG A 384 27.78 -10.20 5.33
C ARG A 384 27.92 -10.06 6.83
N GLY A 385 26.81 -9.94 7.56
CA GLY A 385 26.80 -9.65 8.99
C GLY A 385 27.15 -8.20 9.32
N GLN A 386 27.13 -7.30 8.33
CA GLN A 386 27.38 -5.89 8.55
C GLN A 386 26.10 -5.17 8.98
N SER A 387 26.22 -4.30 9.99
CA SER A 387 25.13 -3.41 10.37
C SER A 387 25.01 -2.30 9.33
N VAL A 388 24.02 -2.41 8.47
CA VAL A 388 23.71 -1.40 7.42
C VAL A 388 22.81 -0.28 7.93
N PHE A 389 22.22 -0.46 9.09
CA PHE A 389 21.47 0.54 9.84
C PHE A 389 21.56 0.25 11.35
N ASN A 390 21.90 1.25 12.14
CA ASN A 390 21.92 1.15 13.61
C ASN A 390 21.66 2.53 14.21
N ASP A 391 20.43 3.02 14.08
CA ASP A 391 20.05 4.35 14.56
C ASP A 391 18.59 4.36 15.01
N ARG A 392 18.13 5.52 15.48
CA ARG A 392 16.74 5.77 15.86
C ARG A 392 15.89 6.14 14.66
N ILE A 393 14.72 5.52 14.61
CA ILE A 393 13.63 5.93 13.73
C ILE A 393 12.59 6.65 14.57
N ARG A 394 12.13 7.82 14.09
CA ARG A 394 11.14 8.67 14.72
C ARG A 394 9.87 8.80 13.88
N GLU A 395 8.81 9.23 14.51
CA GLU A 395 7.55 9.56 13.85
C GLU A 395 7.77 10.40 12.58
N GLY A 396 7.08 10.04 11.51
CA GLY A 396 7.18 10.69 10.20
C GLY A 396 8.31 10.21 9.30
N GLN A 397 9.25 9.41 9.84
CA GLN A 397 10.36 8.84 9.05
C GLN A 397 10.01 7.51 8.43
N LEU A 398 10.67 7.21 7.32
CA LEU A 398 10.54 5.97 6.56
C LEU A 398 11.91 5.33 6.33
N VAL A 399 11.95 3.99 6.38
CA VAL A 399 13.14 3.19 6.00
C VAL A 399 12.69 1.97 5.20
N VAL A 400 13.46 1.62 4.19
CA VAL A 400 13.26 0.39 3.41
C VAL A 400 14.12 -0.72 4.02
N ILE A 401 13.50 -1.87 4.32
CA ILE A 401 14.16 -3.06 4.84
C ILE A 401 14.17 -4.11 3.72
N PRO A 402 15.32 -4.40 3.11
CA PRO A 402 15.41 -5.38 2.03
C PRO A 402 15.03 -6.79 2.48
N GLN A 403 14.54 -7.59 1.54
CA GLN A 403 14.27 -9.00 1.76
C GLN A 403 15.51 -9.71 2.32
N ASN A 404 15.31 -10.60 3.29
CA ASN A 404 16.34 -11.39 4.00
C ASN A 404 17.31 -10.59 4.89
N PHE A 405 17.26 -9.27 4.93
CA PHE A 405 18.00 -8.50 5.93
C PHE A 405 17.37 -8.71 7.31
N VAL A 406 18.22 -8.94 8.31
CA VAL A 406 17.75 -9.14 9.68
C VAL A 406 17.52 -7.81 10.35
N VAL A 407 16.33 -7.61 10.90
CA VAL A 407 15.93 -6.38 11.59
C VAL A 407 15.47 -6.66 13.01
N THR A 408 15.82 -5.78 13.93
CA THR A 408 15.25 -5.71 15.28
C THR A 408 14.86 -4.27 15.59
N LYS A 409 13.87 -4.09 16.45
CA LYS A 409 13.36 -2.79 16.89
C LYS A 409 13.23 -2.80 18.41
N GLN A 410 13.66 -1.73 19.06
CA GLN A 410 13.46 -1.51 20.49
C GLN A 410 12.83 -0.15 20.70
N ALA A 411 11.61 -0.14 21.24
CA ALA A 411 10.87 1.09 21.49
C ALA A 411 11.55 1.97 22.56
N GLY A 412 11.41 3.26 22.39
CA GLY A 412 11.78 4.27 23.39
C GLY A 412 10.82 4.32 24.57
N ASN A 413 10.96 5.38 25.37
CA ASN A 413 10.17 5.56 26.61
C ASN A 413 8.67 5.84 26.38
N GLU A 414 8.29 6.32 25.18
CA GLU A 414 6.90 6.60 24.80
C GLU A 414 6.26 5.44 24.02
N GLY A 415 7.01 4.35 23.79
CA GLY A 415 6.61 3.29 22.89
C GLY A 415 6.96 3.61 21.43
N PHE A 416 6.55 2.71 20.51
CA PHE A 416 6.79 2.88 19.08
C PHE A 416 5.68 2.22 18.28
N GLU A 417 5.12 2.95 17.31
CA GLU A 417 4.12 2.45 16.40
C GLU A 417 4.58 2.66 14.94
N TRP A 418 4.31 1.67 14.10
CA TRP A 418 4.66 1.73 12.68
C TRP A 418 3.63 1.01 11.83
N VAL A 419 3.57 1.39 10.57
CA VAL A 419 3.03 0.57 9.48
C VAL A 419 4.18 0.15 8.57
N ALA A 420 4.17 -1.09 8.09
CA ALA A 420 5.12 -1.53 7.07
C ALA A 420 4.35 -2.14 5.89
N PHE A 421 4.63 -1.62 4.70
CA PHE A 421 4.11 -2.14 3.44
C PHE A 421 5.09 -3.17 2.90
N THR A 422 4.59 -4.29 2.38
CA THR A 422 5.42 -5.40 1.95
C THR A 422 5.12 -5.80 0.50
N THR A 423 6.17 -6.10 -0.25
CA THR A 423 6.12 -6.38 -1.69
C THR A 423 5.72 -7.82 -2.03
N HIS A 424 4.82 -8.40 -1.22
CA HIS A 424 4.25 -9.73 -1.43
C HIS A 424 2.90 -9.82 -0.72
N GLU A 425 1.91 -10.46 -1.35
CA GLU A 425 0.54 -10.58 -0.83
C GLU A 425 0.44 -11.35 0.49
N ASN A 426 1.38 -12.25 0.75
CA ASN A 426 1.49 -13.05 1.97
C ASN A 426 2.94 -13.01 2.45
N ALA A 427 3.36 -11.83 2.92
CA ALA A 427 4.71 -11.64 3.44
C ALA A 427 4.91 -12.46 4.71
N MET A 428 5.93 -13.32 4.68
CA MET A 428 6.31 -14.18 5.79
C MET A 428 7.60 -13.69 6.45
N PHE A 429 7.76 -14.00 7.71
CA PHE A 429 9.01 -13.73 8.43
C PHE A 429 9.44 -14.92 9.29
N SER A 430 10.73 -14.96 9.60
CA SER A 430 11.32 -15.91 10.54
C SER A 430 12.10 -15.17 11.62
N THR A 431 11.93 -15.55 12.87
CA THR A 431 12.63 -14.95 14.01
C THR A 431 13.93 -15.70 14.33
N LEU A 432 14.96 -14.99 14.82
CA LEU A 432 16.18 -15.59 15.35
C LEU A 432 16.05 -15.99 16.81
N ALA A 433 15.26 -15.26 17.59
CA ALA A 433 15.07 -15.48 19.02
C ALA A 433 13.59 -15.70 19.34
N GLY A 434 13.30 -16.37 20.47
CA GLY A 434 11.96 -16.64 20.95
C GLY A 434 11.46 -18.04 20.66
N ARG A 435 10.25 -18.32 21.13
CA ARG A 435 9.66 -19.65 21.15
C ARG A 435 9.51 -20.29 19.76
N THR A 436 9.26 -19.49 18.71
CA THR A 436 9.06 -19.96 17.33
C THR A 436 10.26 -19.69 16.43
N SER A 437 11.42 -19.41 17.02
CA SER A 437 12.60 -18.99 16.27
C SER A 437 13.32 -20.11 15.54
N ALA A 438 14.09 -19.74 14.52
CA ALA A 438 14.96 -20.66 13.78
C ALA A 438 15.98 -21.34 14.70
N LEU A 439 16.59 -20.60 15.65
CA LEU A 439 17.53 -21.19 16.61
C LEU A 439 16.86 -22.22 17.53
N ARG A 440 15.62 -21.94 17.96
CA ARG A 440 14.87 -22.90 18.80
C ARG A 440 14.49 -24.16 18.03
N ALA A 441 14.31 -24.09 16.74
CA ALA A 441 13.98 -25.23 15.89
C ALA A 441 15.19 -26.16 15.63
N MET A 442 16.44 -25.67 15.77
CA MET A 442 17.63 -26.46 15.50
C MET A 442 17.89 -27.52 16.62
N PRO A 443 18.45 -28.69 16.30
CA PRO A 443 18.95 -29.65 17.31
C PRO A 443 19.99 -29.01 18.22
N VAL A 444 20.02 -29.43 19.50
CA VAL A 444 20.98 -28.92 20.49
C VAL A 444 22.44 -29.17 20.05
N ASP A 445 22.72 -30.33 19.46
CA ASP A 445 24.06 -30.65 19.00
C ASP A 445 24.53 -29.81 17.81
N VAL A 446 23.58 -29.41 16.93
CA VAL A 446 23.88 -28.47 15.84
C VAL A 446 24.28 -27.12 16.42
N LEU A 447 23.51 -26.59 17.39
CA LEU A 447 23.83 -25.32 18.05
C LEU A 447 25.17 -25.40 18.81
N ALA A 448 25.39 -26.45 19.57
CA ALA A 448 26.61 -26.62 20.35
C ALA A 448 27.84 -26.59 19.44
N ASN A 449 27.84 -27.33 18.33
CA ASN A 449 28.95 -27.37 17.39
C ASN A 449 29.08 -26.08 16.55
N ALA A 450 27.95 -25.51 16.07
CA ALA A 450 27.97 -24.31 15.26
C ALA A 450 28.51 -23.08 16.00
N TYR A 451 28.24 -22.97 17.30
CA TYR A 451 28.62 -21.82 18.12
C TYR A 451 29.76 -22.13 19.11
N GLN A 452 30.38 -23.30 19.03
CA GLN A 452 31.48 -23.74 19.91
C GLN A 452 31.13 -23.62 21.40
N MET A 453 29.91 -24.04 21.77
CA MET A 453 29.40 -24.01 23.13
C MET A 453 29.08 -25.41 23.64
N SER A 454 28.97 -25.55 24.96
CA SER A 454 28.54 -26.81 25.58
C SER A 454 27.07 -27.09 25.25
N ARG A 455 26.62 -28.33 25.35
CA ARG A 455 25.22 -28.73 25.18
C ARG A 455 24.28 -27.99 26.15
N ASP A 456 24.75 -27.72 27.36
CA ASP A 456 23.93 -27.03 28.37
C ASP A 456 23.78 -25.51 28.06
N GLU A 457 24.81 -24.88 27.52
CA GLU A 457 24.73 -23.52 27.00
C GLU A 457 23.81 -23.44 25.79
N ALA A 458 23.90 -24.41 24.86
CA ALA A 458 23.02 -24.51 23.72
C ALA A 458 21.55 -24.70 24.15
N ARG A 459 21.26 -25.51 25.17
CA ARG A 459 19.94 -25.66 25.77
C ARG A 459 19.43 -24.35 26.40
N ARG A 460 20.28 -23.65 27.17
CA ARG A 460 19.94 -22.36 27.78
C ARG A 460 19.64 -21.33 26.70
N LEU A 461 20.50 -21.20 25.68
CA LEU A 461 20.26 -20.29 24.54
C LEU A 461 18.89 -20.56 23.88
N LYS A 462 18.63 -21.83 23.59
CA LYS A 462 17.43 -22.30 22.93
C LYS A 462 16.15 -22.02 23.71
N LEU A 463 16.18 -22.12 25.04
CA LEU A 463 15.01 -22.13 25.92
C LEU A 463 14.88 -20.86 26.78
N SER A 464 15.78 -19.90 26.65
CA SER A 464 15.83 -18.70 27.52
C SER A 464 14.69 -17.72 27.32
N LYS A 465 14.00 -17.74 26.17
CA LYS A 465 12.90 -16.83 25.81
C LYS A 465 11.67 -17.63 25.42
N GLU A 466 10.56 -17.36 26.11
CA GLU A 466 9.27 -18.00 25.85
C GLU A 466 8.32 -17.14 25.00
N GLU A 467 8.60 -15.85 24.89
CA GLU A 467 7.88 -14.95 23.99
C GLU A 467 8.13 -15.33 22.53
N THR A 468 7.24 -14.99 21.61
CA THR A 468 7.38 -15.32 20.18
C THR A 468 8.11 -14.24 19.40
N VAL A 469 7.48 -13.09 19.20
CA VAL A 469 7.96 -11.97 18.36
C VAL A 469 8.14 -10.70 19.19
N MET A 470 7.10 -10.34 19.95
CA MET A 470 7.12 -9.16 20.83
C MET A 470 7.65 -9.58 22.20
N MET A 471 8.72 -8.93 22.64
CA MET A 471 9.47 -9.30 23.85
C MET A 471 9.54 -8.14 24.81
N GLU A 472 9.36 -8.41 26.10
CA GLU A 472 9.66 -7.45 27.15
C GLU A 472 11.18 -7.25 27.26
N SER A 473 11.64 -6.00 27.19
CA SER A 473 13.02 -5.66 27.48
C SER A 473 13.24 -5.68 28.99
N ARG A 474 14.15 -6.47 29.47
CA ARG A 474 14.60 -6.38 30.86
C ARG A 474 15.33 -5.04 31.02
N SER A 475 14.69 -4.07 31.67
CA SER A 475 15.29 -2.81 32.07
C SER A 475 16.62 -3.12 32.78
N ARG A 476 17.72 -2.46 32.38
CA ARG A 476 19.03 -2.51 33.02
C ARG A 476 19.03 -1.96 34.48
N SER A 477 17.89 -1.61 35.04
CA SER A 477 17.76 -1.10 36.41
C SER A 477 17.63 -2.22 37.45
N GLY A 478 18.63 -3.06 37.61
CA GLY A 478 18.57 -4.15 38.58
C GLY A 478 19.85 -4.91 38.85
N ARG A 479 21.00 -4.41 38.37
CA ARG A 479 22.28 -4.86 38.93
C ARG A 479 22.59 -4.00 40.14
N ARG A 480 21.87 -4.24 41.24
CA ARG A 480 22.46 -3.92 42.56
C ARG A 480 23.52 -4.99 42.78
N ASP A 481 24.76 -4.52 42.80
CA ASP A 481 25.91 -5.27 43.31
C ASP A 481 25.53 -5.78 44.69
N VAL A 482 25.40 -7.08 44.83
CA VAL A 482 25.51 -7.75 46.11
C VAL A 482 26.99 -8.06 46.25
N ALA A 483 27.63 -7.29 47.08
CA ALA A 483 29.01 -7.49 47.58
C ALA A 483 29.09 -8.77 48.44
#